data_4fb5093727b720fdcf70cdb89739369c
#
_entry.id   4fb5093727b720fdcf70cdb89739369c
#
_cell.length_a   1.000
_cell.length_b   1.000
_cell.length_c   1.000
_cell.angle_alpha   90.00
_cell.angle_beta   90.00
_cell.angle_gamma   90.00
#
_symmetry.space_group_name_H-M   'P 1'
#
loop_
_entity.id
_entity.type
_entity.pdbx_description
1 polymer ?
#
loop_
_entity_poly.entity_id
_entity_poly.type
_entity_poly.pdbx_seq_one_letter_code
_entity_poly.pdbx_strand_id
1 'polypeptide(L)'
;MNARADGGAGRLGPLELRVRPFAFRLPRPLQTANGTVAAKRGWLLRLQGQGGAVGWGEAAPLDPGETDAVAAALEGLGSAVEREDLERRLPALPPSLAFALGAALAEADGAVGAAAGGWLAAPPSAWLLPAGEAMLAALERGLAGAASLPPLSPPTFKWKVAAAADGLERGLLERLLERLPAHGRLRLDANGGWDRATAAAWAERLGPEPRLEWLEQPLHANDQEGHEALALRLPVALDESLRQWPQLRRRWAGWQVRRPSQDGDPRPLLAQLGRGAPQLMVSTGFETGIGARWTAHLAALQWRGPTPVAPGLAPDWSPSGPLFDPDPERVWAAAA
;
A
#
# COMPACT_ATOMS: atom_id res chain seq x y z
N MET A 1 -40.25 28.65 -33.28
CA MET A 1 -39.21 27.88 -34.01
C MET A 1 -38.05 27.68 -33.01
N ASN A 2 -38.15 26.65 -32.18
CA ASN A 2 -37.17 26.36 -31.11
C ASN A 2 -36.15 25.33 -31.64
N ALA A 3 -34.94 25.80 -31.89
CA ALA A 3 -33.81 24.93 -32.17
C ALA A 3 -33.38 24.28 -30.83
N ARG A 4 -33.64 22.99 -30.69
CA ARG A 4 -33.03 22.15 -29.65
C ARG A 4 -31.55 22.04 -30.00
N ALA A 5 -30.70 22.55 -29.13
CA ALA A 5 -29.29 22.24 -29.15
C ALA A 5 -29.15 20.80 -28.63
N ASP A 6 -28.96 19.85 -29.53
CA ASP A 6 -28.45 18.51 -29.24
C ASP A 6 -27.01 18.67 -28.77
N GLY A 7 -26.83 18.68 -27.46
CA GLY A 7 -25.53 18.49 -26.84
C GLY A 7 -25.08 17.05 -27.04
N GLY A 8 -24.53 16.76 -28.20
CA GLY A 8 -23.85 15.48 -28.45
C GLY A 8 -22.68 15.36 -27.46
N ALA A 9 -22.85 14.52 -26.44
CA ALA A 9 -21.73 13.99 -25.70
C ALA A 9 -20.87 13.23 -26.72
N GLY A 10 -19.85 13.90 -27.25
CA GLY A 10 -18.91 13.30 -28.19
C GLY A 10 -18.37 12.02 -27.55
N ARG A 11 -18.61 10.87 -28.17
CA ARG A 11 -17.96 9.62 -27.81
C ARG A 11 -16.46 9.92 -27.81
N LEU A 12 -15.85 9.91 -26.63
CA LEU A 12 -14.41 9.91 -26.52
C LEU A 12 -13.94 8.67 -27.27
N GLY A 13 -13.15 8.83 -28.31
CA GLY A 13 -12.65 7.68 -29.09
C GLY A 13 -11.77 6.76 -28.25
N PRO A 14 -11.29 5.66 -28.85
CA PRO A 14 -10.54 4.65 -28.16
C PRO A 14 -9.28 5.25 -27.52
N LEU A 15 -8.93 4.71 -26.34
CA LEU A 15 -7.71 5.01 -25.62
C LEU A 15 -6.58 4.16 -26.20
N GLU A 16 -5.44 4.76 -26.51
CA GLU A 16 -4.22 4.03 -26.86
C GLU A 16 -3.58 3.50 -25.59
N LEU A 17 -3.40 2.18 -25.49
CA LEU A 17 -2.72 1.50 -24.40
C LEU A 17 -1.36 0.99 -24.88
N ARG A 18 -0.29 1.48 -24.26
CA ARG A 18 1.06 0.95 -24.43
C ARG A 18 1.52 0.31 -23.14
N VAL A 19 2.23 -0.82 -23.29
CA VAL A 19 2.71 -1.63 -22.16
C VAL A 19 4.19 -1.92 -22.33
N ARG A 20 4.97 -1.82 -21.23
CA ARG A 20 6.37 -2.22 -21.17
C ARG A 20 6.62 -3.10 -19.96
N PRO A 21 7.27 -4.26 -20.10
CA PRO A 21 7.66 -5.07 -18.96
C PRO A 21 8.80 -4.39 -18.19
N PHE A 22 8.92 -4.70 -16.90
CA PHE A 22 10.06 -4.34 -16.09
C PHE A 22 10.36 -5.41 -15.06
N ALA A 23 11.60 -5.41 -14.56
CA ALA A 23 12.01 -6.22 -13.41
C ALA A 23 13.13 -5.51 -12.66
N PHE A 24 13.14 -5.67 -11.33
CA PHE A 24 14.24 -5.23 -10.49
C PHE A 24 14.40 -6.13 -9.27
N ARG A 25 15.59 -6.11 -8.65
CA ARG A 25 15.84 -6.78 -7.38
C ARG A 25 15.61 -5.83 -6.22
N LEU A 26 14.98 -6.34 -5.16
CA LEU A 26 14.94 -5.61 -3.89
C LEU A 26 16.36 -5.56 -3.27
N PRO A 27 16.73 -4.50 -2.54
CA PRO A 27 18.02 -4.37 -1.87
C PRO A 27 18.32 -5.53 -0.91
N ARG A 28 17.28 -6.11 -0.36
CA ARG A 28 17.28 -7.32 0.48
C ARG A 28 15.97 -8.10 0.30
N PRO A 29 15.98 -9.43 0.45
CA PRO A 29 14.76 -10.22 0.34
C PRO A 29 13.73 -9.83 1.41
N LEU A 30 12.47 -9.71 0.99
CA LEU A 30 11.33 -9.42 1.87
C LEU A 30 10.65 -10.73 2.25
N GLN A 31 10.49 -10.97 3.54
CA GLN A 31 9.65 -12.06 4.04
C GLN A 31 8.19 -11.59 4.08
N THR A 32 7.31 -12.30 3.39
CA THR A 32 5.86 -12.07 3.37
C THR A 32 5.13 -13.32 3.86
N ALA A 33 3.84 -13.23 4.11
CA ALA A 33 3.00 -14.39 4.43
C ALA A 33 3.04 -15.48 3.33
N ASN A 34 3.30 -15.10 2.08
CA ASN A 34 3.33 -15.99 0.91
C ASN A 34 4.77 -16.41 0.50
N GLY A 35 5.77 -16.18 1.36
CA GLY A 35 7.16 -16.53 1.09
C GLY A 35 8.09 -15.34 0.89
N THR A 36 9.26 -15.61 0.32
CA THR A 36 10.33 -14.62 0.16
C THR A 36 10.26 -13.94 -1.20
N VAL A 37 10.15 -12.62 -1.22
CA VAL A 37 10.20 -11.80 -2.44
C VAL A 37 11.57 -11.15 -2.53
N ALA A 38 12.41 -11.57 -3.48
CA ALA A 38 13.74 -11.02 -3.74
C ALA A 38 13.77 -10.10 -4.97
N ALA A 39 12.79 -10.20 -5.84
CA ALA A 39 12.67 -9.40 -7.05
C ALA A 39 11.20 -9.08 -7.34
N LYS A 40 10.98 -7.95 -7.98
CA LYS A 40 9.68 -7.53 -8.51
C LYS A 40 9.71 -7.59 -10.03
N ARG A 41 8.59 -8.02 -10.60
CA ARG A 41 8.33 -8.02 -12.03
C ARG A 41 6.95 -7.45 -12.28
N GLY A 42 6.76 -6.82 -13.42
CA GLY A 42 5.47 -6.25 -13.76
C GLY A 42 5.50 -5.52 -15.09
N TRP A 43 4.52 -4.68 -15.28
CA TRP A 43 4.32 -3.90 -16.50
C TRP A 43 4.03 -2.44 -16.14
N LEU A 44 4.70 -1.54 -16.84
CA LEU A 44 4.32 -0.14 -16.89
C LEU A 44 3.28 0.05 -17.99
N LEU A 45 2.29 0.86 -17.73
CA LEU A 45 1.21 1.20 -18.63
C LEU A 45 1.24 2.69 -18.93
N ARG A 46 1.09 3.04 -20.21
CA ARG A 46 0.86 4.40 -20.68
C ARG A 46 -0.46 4.42 -21.43
N LEU A 47 -1.40 5.18 -20.92
CA LEU A 47 -2.74 5.35 -21.49
C LEU A 47 -2.85 6.75 -22.07
N GLN A 48 -3.27 6.87 -23.33
CA GLN A 48 -3.42 8.16 -23.99
C GLN A 48 -4.77 8.27 -24.67
N GLY A 49 -5.49 9.34 -24.34
CA GLY A 49 -6.74 9.71 -25.02
C GLY A 49 -6.51 10.56 -26.26
N GLN A 50 -7.52 10.68 -27.09
CA GLN A 50 -7.48 11.49 -28.33
C GLN A 50 -7.16 12.97 -28.11
N GLY A 51 -7.47 13.52 -26.93
CA GLY A 51 -7.10 14.89 -26.50
C GLY A 51 -5.64 15.07 -26.09
N GLY A 52 -4.79 14.05 -26.23
CA GLY A 52 -3.38 14.10 -25.88
C GLY A 52 -3.08 13.92 -24.38
N ALA A 53 -4.09 13.86 -23.51
CA ALA A 53 -3.90 13.60 -22.08
C ALA A 53 -3.31 12.18 -21.90
N VAL A 54 -2.25 12.11 -21.08
CA VAL A 54 -1.52 10.88 -20.80
C VAL A 54 -1.67 10.52 -19.33
N GLY A 55 -1.95 9.28 -19.05
CA GLY A 55 -1.91 8.70 -17.71
C GLY A 55 -0.97 7.50 -17.64
N TRP A 56 -0.40 7.28 -16.47
CA TRP A 56 0.60 6.27 -16.21
C TRP A 56 0.13 5.30 -15.15
N GLY A 57 0.42 4.02 -15.33
CA GLY A 57 0.11 2.96 -14.39
C GLY A 57 1.23 1.95 -14.26
N GLU A 58 1.18 1.20 -13.17
CA GLU A 58 2.10 0.12 -12.87
C GLU A 58 1.34 -1.09 -12.37
N ALA A 59 1.42 -2.22 -13.10
CA ALA A 59 0.87 -3.51 -12.72
C ALA A 59 1.99 -4.43 -12.25
N ALA A 60 2.21 -4.52 -10.94
CA ALA A 60 3.28 -5.31 -10.34
C ALA A 60 2.79 -6.08 -9.12
N PRO A 61 2.26 -7.30 -9.27
CA PRO A 61 1.76 -8.09 -8.17
C PRO A 61 2.87 -8.39 -7.15
N LEU A 62 2.50 -8.42 -5.86
CA LEU A 62 3.36 -8.93 -4.79
C LEU A 62 3.38 -10.45 -4.75
N ASP A 63 2.29 -11.08 -5.14
CA ASP A 63 2.20 -12.53 -5.30
C ASP A 63 2.65 -12.92 -6.70
N PRO A 64 3.76 -13.66 -6.86
CA PRO A 64 4.22 -14.13 -8.15
C PRO A 64 3.17 -14.98 -8.90
N GLY A 65 2.25 -15.63 -8.18
CA GLY A 65 1.16 -16.43 -8.76
C GLY A 65 0.15 -15.61 -9.55
N GLU A 66 0.05 -14.30 -9.32
CA GLU A 66 -0.82 -13.41 -10.10
C GLU A 66 -0.20 -12.94 -11.42
N THR A 67 1.09 -13.17 -11.65
CA THR A 67 1.82 -12.64 -12.81
C THR A 67 1.23 -13.10 -14.14
N ASP A 68 0.92 -14.40 -14.26
CA ASP A 68 0.37 -14.98 -15.48
C ASP A 68 -1.04 -14.45 -15.75
N ALA A 69 -1.85 -14.26 -14.72
CA ALA A 69 -3.19 -13.68 -14.84
C ALA A 69 -3.13 -12.22 -15.32
N VAL A 70 -2.16 -11.44 -14.84
CA VAL A 70 -1.93 -10.06 -15.31
C VAL A 70 -1.50 -10.06 -16.78
N ALA A 71 -0.57 -10.93 -17.17
CA ALA A 71 -0.11 -11.04 -18.56
C ALA A 71 -1.27 -11.39 -19.51
N ALA A 72 -2.02 -12.44 -19.20
CA ALA A 72 -3.18 -12.85 -20.00
C ALA A 72 -4.26 -11.75 -20.11
N ALA A 73 -4.52 -11.02 -19.01
CA ALA A 73 -5.48 -9.93 -19.02
C ALA A 73 -4.99 -8.74 -19.88
N LEU A 74 -3.69 -8.43 -19.88
CA LEU A 74 -3.10 -7.39 -20.73
C LEU A 74 -3.20 -7.76 -22.22
N GLU A 75 -2.90 -9.01 -22.59
CA GLU A 75 -3.08 -9.51 -23.97
C GLU A 75 -4.54 -9.36 -24.43
N GLY A 76 -5.50 -9.67 -23.55
CA GLY A 76 -6.93 -9.54 -23.83
C GLY A 76 -7.46 -8.11 -23.90
N LEU A 77 -6.66 -7.09 -23.50
CA LEU A 77 -7.03 -5.68 -23.65
C LEU A 77 -6.66 -5.12 -25.02
N GLY A 78 -5.55 -5.59 -25.60
CA GLY A 78 -5.02 -5.04 -26.85
C GLY A 78 -4.41 -3.63 -26.69
N SER A 79 -4.06 -3.01 -27.82
CA SER A 79 -3.40 -1.68 -27.85
C SER A 79 -4.36 -0.50 -28.00
N ALA A 80 -5.64 -0.75 -28.27
CA ALA A 80 -6.69 0.25 -28.36
C ALA A 80 -7.94 -0.28 -27.63
N VAL A 81 -8.43 0.48 -26.66
CA VAL A 81 -9.54 0.05 -25.82
C VAL A 81 -10.56 1.18 -25.64
N GLU A 82 -11.83 0.84 -25.81
CA GLU A 82 -12.91 1.80 -25.53
C GLU A 82 -12.98 2.07 -24.03
N ARG A 83 -13.08 3.34 -23.66
CA ARG A 83 -13.11 3.75 -22.27
C ARG A 83 -14.20 3.05 -21.46
N GLU A 84 -15.41 3.03 -21.98
CA GLU A 84 -16.55 2.40 -21.32
C GLU A 84 -16.35 0.90 -21.11
N ASP A 85 -15.67 0.22 -22.06
CA ASP A 85 -15.34 -1.19 -21.93
C ASP A 85 -14.30 -1.42 -20.84
N LEU A 86 -13.27 -0.57 -20.80
CA LEU A 86 -12.24 -0.62 -19.76
C LEU A 86 -12.85 -0.42 -18.36
N GLU A 87 -13.70 0.60 -18.17
CA GLU A 87 -14.37 0.86 -16.89
C GLU A 87 -15.23 -0.32 -16.42
N ARG A 88 -15.93 -0.97 -17.33
CA ARG A 88 -16.75 -2.17 -17.00
C ARG A 88 -15.88 -3.37 -16.59
N ARG A 89 -14.69 -3.52 -17.20
CA ARG A 89 -13.78 -4.64 -16.96
C ARG A 89 -12.97 -4.49 -15.67
N LEU A 90 -12.66 -3.26 -15.26
CA LEU A 90 -11.79 -2.96 -14.09
C LEU A 90 -12.10 -3.81 -12.85
N PRO A 91 -13.36 -3.97 -12.39
CA PRO A 91 -13.65 -4.74 -11.18
C PRO A 91 -13.33 -6.24 -11.26
N ALA A 92 -13.20 -6.79 -12.48
CA ALA A 92 -12.94 -8.21 -12.74
C ALA A 92 -11.46 -8.48 -13.08
N LEU A 93 -10.64 -7.45 -13.27
CA LEU A 93 -9.21 -7.60 -13.57
C LEU A 93 -8.42 -7.98 -12.30
N PRO A 94 -7.23 -8.61 -12.47
CA PRO A 94 -6.30 -8.78 -11.37
C PRO A 94 -6.05 -7.47 -10.65
N PRO A 95 -5.98 -7.44 -9.30
CA PRO A 95 -5.95 -6.19 -8.53
C PRO A 95 -4.81 -5.24 -8.93
N SER A 96 -3.61 -5.74 -9.18
CA SER A 96 -2.49 -4.91 -9.62
C SER A 96 -2.69 -4.29 -11.00
N LEU A 97 -3.37 -4.98 -11.91
CA LEU A 97 -3.73 -4.43 -13.22
C LEU A 97 -4.87 -3.41 -13.13
N ALA A 98 -5.87 -3.68 -12.31
CA ALA A 98 -6.95 -2.74 -12.04
C ALA A 98 -6.42 -1.45 -11.40
N PHE A 99 -5.42 -1.55 -10.50
CA PHE A 99 -4.69 -0.39 -9.99
C PHE A 99 -4.03 0.39 -11.12
N ALA A 100 -3.25 -0.27 -11.97
CA ALA A 100 -2.51 0.38 -13.04
C ALA A 100 -3.42 1.15 -13.99
N LEU A 101 -4.50 0.53 -14.44
CA LEU A 101 -5.46 1.14 -15.36
C LEU A 101 -6.28 2.25 -14.71
N GLY A 102 -6.76 2.02 -13.47
CA GLY A 102 -7.49 3.05 -12.72
C GLY A 102 -6.61 4.26 -12.39
N ALA A 103 -5.33 4.04 -12.09
CA ALA A 103 -4.34 5.10 -11.87
C ALA A 103 -4.10 5.91 -13.15
N ALA A 104 -3.89 5.22 -14.29
CA ALA A 104 -3.69 5.87 -15.57
C ALA A 104 -4.94 6.68 -16.01
N LEU A 105 -6.13 6.14 -15.82
CA LEU A 105 -7.39 6.85 -16.09
C LEU A 105 -7.53 8.11 -15.23
N ALA A 106 -7.29 8.00 -13.92
CA ALA A 106 -7.40 9.13 -13.00
C ALA A 106 -6.40 10.26 -13.33
N GLU A 107 -5.20 9.92 -13.75
CA GLU A 107 -4.20 10.90 -14.16
C GLU A 107 -4.57 11.56 -15.51
N ALA A 108 -5.00 10.76 -16.51
CA ALA A 108 -5.47 11.29 -17.79
C ALA A 108 -6.71 12.18 -17.65
N ASP A 109 -7.57 11.91 -16.67
CA ASP A 109 -8.74 12.72 -16.32
C ASP A 109 -8.40 13.98 -15.49
N GLY A 110 -7.13 14.14 -15.10
CA GLY A 110 -6.70 15.25 -14.25
C GLY A 110 -7.20 15.18 -12.80
N ALA A 111 -7.64 14.02 -12.33
CA ALA A 111 -8.05 13.82 -10.94
C ALA A 111 -6.87 13.82 -9.96
N VAL A 112 -5.67 13.56 -10.46
CA VAL A 112 -4.38 13.60 -9.75
C VAL A 112 -3.28 14.13 -10.67
N GLY A 113 -2.10 14.38 -10.13
CA GLY A 113 -0.96 14.87 -10.89
C GLY A 113 -1.04 16.37 -11.20
N ALA A 114 -0.38 16.80 -12.27
CA ALA A 114 -0.18 18.22 -12.58
C ALA A 114 -1.51 19.01 -12.70
N ALA A 115 -2.52 18.41 -13.32
CA ALA A 115 -3.83 19.05 -13.49
C ALA A 115 -4.59 19.25 -12.16
N ALA A 116 -4.30 18.43 -11.15
CA ALA A 116 -4.89 18.53 -9.80
C ALA A 116 -3.98 19.29 -8.80
N GLY A 117 -3.01 20.06 -9.27
CA GLY A 117 -2.10 20.82 -8.40
C GLY A 117 -0.84 20.07 -7.97
N GLY A 118 -0.55 18.93 -8.60
CA GLY A 118 0.66 18.15 -8.40
C GLY A 118 0.50 16.96 -7.45
N TRP A 119 1.55 16.15 -7.40
CA TRP A 119 1.66 15.03 -6.48
C TRP A 119 2.06 15.51 -5.08
N LEU A 120 1.38 15.00 -4.05
CA LEU A 120 1.73 15.29 -2.68
C LEU A 120 2.91 14.42 -2.23
N ALA A 121 3.84 15.01 -1.50
CA ALA A 121 4.93 14.27 -0.88
C ALA A 121 4.42 13.49 0.34
N ALA A 122 4.91 12.26 0.50
CA ALA A 122 4.56 11.44 1.66
C ALA A 122 5.13 12.04 2.96
N PRO A 123 4.44 11.88 4.10
CA PRO A 123 5.01 12.15 5.40
C PRO A 123 6.09 11.11 5.76
N PRO A 124 6.85 11.33 6.85
CA PRO A 124 7.80 10.34 7.33
C PRO A 124 7.17 8.96 7.54
N SER A 125 7.85 7.93 7.08
CA SER A 125 7.39 6.53 7.16
C SER A 125 7.75 5.91 8.50
N ALA A 126 6.99 4.89 8.93
CA ALA A 126 7.39 4.04 10.04
C ALA A 126 8.67 3.25 9.71
N TRP A 127 9.55 3.09 10.70
CA TRP A 127 10.73 2.22 10.60
C TRP A 127 10.34 0.75 10.70
N LEU A 128 10.83 -0.06 9.77
CA LEU A 128 10.67 -1.50 9.83
C LEU A 128 11.75 -2.12 10.71
N LEU A 129 11.34 -2.83 11.75
CA LEU A 129 12.21 -3.62 12.60
C LEU A 129 12.16 -5.10 12.16
N PRO A 130 13.30 -5.74 11.93
CA PRO A 130 13.35 -7.15 11.57
C PRO A 130 12.87 -8.03 12.72
N ALA A 131 12.51 -9.28 12.41
CA ALA A 131 12.25 -10.30 13.42
C ALA A 131 13.52 -10.64 14.23
N GLY A 132 13.34 -11.18 15.43
CA GLY A 132 14.40 -11.67 16.29
C GLY A 132 15.32 -10.56 16.85
N GLU A 133 16.51 -10.95 17.31
CA GLU A 133 17.44 -10.06 18.04
C GLU A 133 17.96 -8.88 17.23
N ALA A 134 18.03 -9.02 15.91
CA ALA A 134 18.43 -7.92 15.01
C ALA A 134 17.53 -6.67 15.12
N MET A 135 16.32 -6.83 15.68
CA MET A 135 15.38 -5.75 15.97
C MET A 135 16.00 -4.66 16.84
N LEU A 136 16.75 -5.00 17.88
CA LEU A 136 17.30 -3.99 18.80
C LEU A 136 18.29 -3.06 18.11
N ALA A 137 19.20 -3.61 17.31
CA ALA A 137 20.15 -2.79 16.55
C ALA A 137 19.42 -1.91 15.48
N ALA A 138 18.32 -2.42 14.90
CA ALA A 138 17.50 -1.65 13.99
C ALA A 138 16.74 -0.52 14.70
N LEU A 139 16.23 -0.77 15.92
CA LEU A 139 15.60 0.23 16.77
C LEU A 139 16.57 1.38 17.10
N GLU A 140 17.79 1.06 17.52
CA GLU A 140 18.82 2.08 17.83
C GLU A 140 19.09 2.99 16.61
N ARG A 141 19.25 2.40 15.42
CA ARG A 141 19.42 3.17 14.18
C ARG A 141 18.21 4.04 13.88
N GLY A 142 17.00 3.49 14.06
CA GLY A 142 15.76 4.22 13.83
C GLY A 142 15.58 5.38 14.82
N LEU A 143 15.93 5.19 16.08
CA LEU A 143 15.90 6.25 17.10
C LEU A 143 16.90 7.36 16.78
N ALA A 144 18.11 7.02 16.34
CA ALA A 144 19.08 8.01 15.87
C ALA A 144 18.57 8.79 14.64
N GLY A 145 17.94 8.11 13.67
CA GLY A 145 17.31 8.74 12.51
C GLY A 145 16.10 9.62 12.87
N ALA A 146 15.38 9.25 13.91
CA ALA A 146 14.21 10.01 14.39
C ALA A 146 14.54 11.41 14.89
N ALA A 147 15.79 11.67 15.28
CA ALA A 147 16.25 13.02 15.67
C ALA A 147 16.10 14.05 14.51
N SER A 148 16.01 13.59 13.27
CA SER A 148 15.81 14.44 12.08
C SER A 148 14.34 14.60 11.68
N LEU A 149 13.40 14.01 12.42
CA LEU A 149 11.97 14.14 12.13
C LEU A 149 11.45 15.55 12.47
N PRO A 150 10.39 16.02 11.80
CA PRO A 150 9.67 17.20 12.23
C PRO A 150 9.20 17.08 13.69
N PRO A 151 9.21 18.17 14.47
CA PRO A 151 8.96 18.14 15.93
C PRO A 151 7.65 17.47 16.39
N LEU A 152 6.63 17.43 15.52
CA LEU A 152 5.31 16.84 15.82
C LEU A 152 5.11 15.44 15.23
N SER A 153 6.16 14.83 14.68
CA SER A 153 6.08 13.49 14.09
C SER A 153 6.66 12.46 15.07
N PRO A 154 5.81 11.67 15.76
CA PRO A 154 6.32 10.66 16.66
C PRO A 154 7.10 9.59 15.88
N PRO A 155 8.27 9.13 16.36
CA PRO A 155 8.95 8.02 15.76
C PRO A 155 8.08 6.77 15.87
N THR A 156 7.74 6.19 14.73
CA THR A 156 6.88 5.01 14.65
C THR A 156 7.71 3.81 14.20
N PHE A 157 7.61 2.71 14.93
CA PHE A 157 8.32 1.48 14.66
C PHE A 157 7.33 0.34 14.41
N LYS A 158 7.55 -0.41 13.34
CA LYS A 158 6.80 -1.61 13.03
C LYS A 158 7.72 -2.82 13.20
N TRP A 159 7.45 -3.66 14.19
CA TRP A 159 8.23 -4.85 14.50
C TRP A 159 7.55 -6.11 13.99
N LYS A 160 8.31 -6.93 13.26
CA LYS A 160 7.86 -8.23 12.77
C LYS A 160 7.97 -9.28 13.84
N VAL A 161 6.85 -9.89 14.22
CA VAL A 161 6.71 -10.93 15.25
C VAL A 161 6.13 -12.21 14.66
N ALA A 162 5.90 -13.24 15.47
CA ALA A 162 5.47 -14.58 15.05
C ALA A 162 6.46 -15.27 14.08
N ALA A 163 7.73 -14.88 14.13
CA ALA A 163 8.79 -15.41 13.28
C ALA A 163 9.87 -16.14 14.07
N ALA A 164 9.84 -16.05 15.40
CA ALA A 164 10.74 -16.74 16.33
C ALA A 164 9.93 -17.39 17.46
N ALA A 165 10.61 -18.06 18.39
CA ALA A 165 9.94 -18.64 19.56
C ALA A 165 9.26 -17.56 20.42
N ASP A 166 8.01 -17.77 20.83
CA ASP A 166 7.19 -16.81 21.57
C ASP A 166 7.89 -16.25 22.82
N GLY A 167 8.55 -17.10 23.61
CA GLY A 167 9.28 -16.66 24.80
C GLY A 167 10.45 -15.73 24.48
N LEU A 168 11.16 -15.93 23.36
CA LEU A 168 12.20 -15.02 22.90
C LEU A 168 11.60 -13.67 22.49
N GLU A 169 10.52 -13.68 21.70
CA GLU A 169 9.88 -12.46 21.22
C GLU A 169 9.31 -11.62 22.38
N ARG A 170 8.74 -12.27 23.41
CA ARG A 170 8.30 -11.59 24.64
C ARG A 170 9.45 -10.93 25.38
N GLY A 171 10.59 -11.60 25.52
CA GLY A 171 11.79 -11.01 26.12
C GLY A 171 12.33 -9.84 25.32
N LEU A 172 12.24 -9.92 23.99
CA LEU A 172 12.62 -8.81 23.09
C LEU A 172 11.64 -7.62 23.17
N LEU A 173 10.34 -7.89 23.36
CA LEU A 173 9.34 -6.85 23.57
C LEU A 173 9.69 -5.98 24.78
N GLU A 174 10.01 -6.58 25.94
CA GLU A 174 10.36 -5.80 27.13
C GLU A 174 11.57 -4.91 26.88
N ARG A 175 12.60 -5.44 26.24
CA ARG A 175 13.81 -4.70 25.86
C ARG A 175 13.53 -3.59 24.85
N LEU A 176 12.57 -3.77 23.95
CA LEU A 176 12.10 -2.75 23.02
C LEU A 176 11.38 -1.63 23.77
N LEU A 177 10.44 -1.99 24.64
CA LEU A 177 9.63 -1.04 25.40
C LEU A 177 10.47 -0.20 26.36
N GLU A 178 11.56 -0.74 26.95
CA GLU A 178 12.52 0.01 27.76
C GLU A 178 13.22 1.13 26.96
N ARG A 179 13.44 0.92 25.64
CA ARG A 179 14.19 1.86 24.79
C ARG A 179 13.29 2.82 24.02
N LEU A 180 12.05 2.40 23.76
CA LEU A 180 11.10 3.22 23.02
C LEU A 180 10.73 4.46 23.83
N PRO A 181 10.91 5.69 23.30
CA PRO A 181 10.56 6.91 24.02
C PRO A 181 9.05 6.99 24.28
N ALA A 182 8.65 7.76 25.31
CA ALA A 182 7.24 7.87 25.70
C ALA A 182 6.33 8.39 24.59
N HIS A 183 6.85 9.23 23.69
CA HIS A 183 6.11 9.74 22.52
C HIS A 183 6.23 8.84 21.29
N GLY A 184 7.05 7.76 21.33
CA GLY A 184 7.19 6.81 20.26
C GLY A 184 5.90 6.01 20.02
N ARG A 185 5.79 5.38 18.84
CA ARG A 185 4.67 4.52 18.47
C ARG A 185 5.18 3.16 18.04
N LEU A 186 4.43 2.14 18.42
CA LEU A 186 4.77 0.74 18.14
C LEU A 186 3.63 0.04 17.40
N ARG A 187 3.96 -0.69 16.37
CA ARG A 187 3.10 -1.65 15.67
C ARG A 187 3.77 -3.01 15.72
N LEU A 188 3.01 -4.04 16.01
CA LEU A 188 3.48 -5.42 15.89
C LEU A 188 2.78 -6.07 14.69
N ASP A 189 3.56 -6.71 13.81
CA ASP A 189 3.05 -7.37 12.62
C ASP A 189 3.35 -8.87 12.71
N ALA A 190 2.30 -9.65 12.94
CA ALA A 190 2.39 -11.11 13.06
C ALA A 190 2.15 -11.84 11.72
N ASN A 191 1.75 -11.14 10.65
CA ASN A 191 1.45 -11.73 9.33
C ASN A 191 0.57 -12.99 9.39
N GLY A 192 -0.36 -13.06 10.35
CA GLY A 192 -1.25 -14.19 10.55
C GLY A 192 -0.63 -15.41 11.24
N GLY A 193 0.54 -15.25 11.83
CA GLY A 193 1.35 -16.36 12.37
C GLY A 193 0.98 -16.82 13.77
N TRP A 194 0.11 -16.11 14.51
CA TRP A 194 -0.31 -16.55 15.84
C TRP A 194 -1.59 -17.39 15.78
N ASP A 195 -1.73 -18.29 16.74
CA ASP A 195 -3.01 -18.89 17.10
C ASP A 195 -3.80 -17.96 18.06
N ARG A 196 -5.07 -18.27 18.31
CA ARG A 196 -5.95 -17.46 19.18
C ARG A 196 -5.41 -17.33 20.61
N ALA A 197 -4.79 -18.38 21.17
CA ALA A 197 -4.27 -18.38 22.55
C ALA A 197 -3.06 -17.46 22.66
N THR A 198 -2.12 -17.57 21.74
CA THR A 198 -0.94 -16.72 21.65
C THR A 198 -1.34 -15.26 21.45
N ALA A 199 -2.23 -14.98 20.47
CA ALA A 199 -2.70 -13.63 20.21
C ALA A 199 -3.42 -13.01 21.42
N ALA A 200 -4.23 -13.79 22.17
CA ALA A 200 -4.90 -13.33 23.38
C ALA A 200 -3.90 -12.98 24.49
N ALA A 201 -2.84 -13.76 24.66
CA ALA A 201 -1.79 -13.50 25.65
C ALA A 201 -0.91 -12.28 25.29
N TRP A 202 -0.65 -12.03 23.99
CA TRP A 202 -0.04 -10.78 23.52
C TRP A 202 -0.96 -9.58 23.72
N ALA A 203 -2.27 -9.74 23.46
CA ALA A 203 -3.24 -8.69 23.67
C ALA A 203 -3.37 -8.29 25.15
N GLU A 204 -3.32 -9.27 26.08
CA GLU A 204 -3.31 -9.00 27.51
C GLU A 204 -2.08 -8.18 27.94
N ARG A 205 -0.88 -8.57 27.45
CA ARG A 205 0.37 -7.85 27.77
C ARG A 205 0.40 -6.43 27.18
N LEU A 206 -0.14 -6.24 25.99
CA LEU A 206 -0.05 -4.97 25.24
C LEU A 206 -1.24 -4.03 25.46
N GLY A 207 -2.35 -4.52 25.97
CA GLY A 207 -3.53 -3.68 26.21
C GLY A 207 -3.26 -2.43 27.05
N PRO A 208 -2.41 -2.51 28.12
CA PRO A 208 -2.04 -1.33 28.92
C PRO A 208 -0.97 -0.44 28.28
N GLU A 209 -0.34 -0.83 27.15
CA GLU A 209 0.79 -0.08 26.58
C GLU A 209 0.31 1.12 25.74
N PRO A 210 0.49 2.36 26.21
CA PRO A 210 -0.07 3.54 25.55
C PRO A 210 0.63 3.90 24.23
N ARG A 211 1.82 3.33 23.96
CA ARG A 211 2.58 3.55 22.73
C ARG A 211 2.17 2.61 21.62
N LEU A 212 1.36 1.56 21.93
CA LEU A 212 0.85 0.64 20.92
C LEU A 212 -0.14 1.36 20.00
N GLU A 213 0.13 1.36 18.68
CA GLU A 213 -0.87 1.80 17.70
C GLU A 213 -1.83 0.66 17.35
N TRP A 214 -1.30 -0.54 17.06
CA TRP A 214 -2.11 -1.75 16.80
C TRP A 214 -1.29 -3.04 16.73
N LEU A 215 -2.00 -4.17 16.82
CA LEU A 215 -1.53 -5.45 16.31
C LEU A 215 -1.98 -5.58 14.85
N GLU A 216 -1.03 -5.76 13.92
CA GLU A 216 -1.27 -5.99 12.51
C GLU A 216 -1.37 -7.48 12.22
N GLN A 217 -2.48 -7.88 11.61
CA GLN A 217 -2.78 -9.26 11.19
C GLN A 217 -2.34 -10.32 12.21
N PRO A 218 -2.86 -10.30 13.44
CA PRO A 218 -2.42 -11.22 14.49
C PRO A 218 -2.73 -12.68 14.18
N LEU A 219 -3.86 -12.96 13.54
CA LEU A 219 -4.36 -14.30 13.24
C LEU A 219 -4.39 -14.56 11.73
N HIS A 220 -4.52 -15.83 11.36
CA HIS A 220 -4.69 -16.21 9.97
C HIS A 220 -5.85 -15.44 9.30
N ALA A 221 -5.70 -15.10 8.01
CA ALA A 221 -6.64 -14.24 7.30
C ALA A 221 -8.09 -14.76 7.26
N ASN A 222 -8.31 -16.06 7.45
CA ASN A 222 -9.64 -16.68 7.54
C ASN A 222 -10.30 -16.56 8.91
N ASP A 223 -9.54 -16.16 9.95
CA ASP A 223 -10.08 -16.10 11.32
C ASP A 223 -10.69 -14.73 11.64
N GLN A 224 -11.78 -14.40 10.95
CA GLN A 224 -12.46 -13.10 11.11
C GLN A 224 -13.02 -12.93 12.53
N GLU A 225 -13.63 -13.96 13.10
CA GLU A 225 -14.16 -13.93 14.48
C GLU A 225 -13.05 -13.67 15.52
N GLY A 226 -11.90 -14.31 15.36
CA GLY A 226 -10.76 -14.10 16.24
C GLY A 226 -10.24 -12.67 16.17
N HIS A 227 -10.15 -12.06 14.96
CA HIS A 227 -9.79 -10.67 14.81
C HIS A 227 -10.80 -9.72 15.46
N GLU A 228 -12.11 -9.97 15.30
CA GLU A 228 -13.18 -9.20 15.93
C GLU A 228 -13.09 -9.28 17.47
N ALA A 229 -12.88 -10.48 18.02
CA ALA A 229 -12.72 -10.68 19.46
C ALA A 229 -11.47 -9.96 20.03
N LEU A 230 -10.37 -9.95 19.30
CA LEU A 230 -9.16 -9.21 19.70
C LEU A 230 -9.38 -7.70 19.62
N ALA A 231 -10.12 -7.22 18.62
CA ALA A 231 -10.39 -5.79 18.42
C ALA A 231 -11.23 -5.17 19.54
N LEU A 232 -11.94 -5.99 20.33
CA LEU A 232 -12.64 -5.52 21.55
C LEU A 232 -11.66 -5.24 22.71
N ARG A 233 -10.42 -5.70 22.64
CA ARG A 233 -9.44 -5.61 23.72
C ARG A 233 -8.35 -4.58 23.46
N LEU A 234 -7.96 -4.38 22.19
CA LEU A 234 -6.92 -3.44 21.77
C LEU A 234 -7.07 -3.15 20.26
N PRO A 235 -6.42 -2.10 19.73
CA PRO A 235 -6.47 -1.82 18.31
C PRO A 235 -5.87 -2.95 17.47
N VAL A 236 -6.62 -3.41 16.46
CA VAL A 236 -6.19 -4.41 15.47
C VAL A 236 -6.21 -3.79 14.08
N ALA A 237 -5.17 -4.05 13.30
CA ALA A 237 -5.10 -3.70 11.88
C ALA A 237 -5.15 -4.96 11.01
N LEU A 238 -5.93 -4.93 9.94
CA LEU A 238 -5.96 -6.00 8.94
C LEU A 238 -5.09 -5.60 7.72
N ASP A 239 -4.31 -6.54 7.20
CA ASP A 239 -3.55 -6.49 5.92
C ASP A 239 -3.98 -7.64 5.01
N GLU A 240 -3.49 -8.85 5.26
CA GLU A 240 -3.74 -10.05 4.44
C GLU A 240 -5.25 -10.36 4.35
N SER A 241 -5.99 -10.19 5.44
CA SER A 241 -7.43 -10.38 5.45
C SER A 241 -8.16 -9.46 4.48
N LEU A 242 -7.69 -8.20 4.30
CA LEU A 242 -8.31 -7.25 3.37
C LEU A 242 -8.05 -7.59 1.91
N ARG A 243 -6.96 -8.29 1.61
CA ARG A 243 -6.66 -8.79 0.26
C ARG A 243 -7.46 -10.04 -0.05
N GLN A 244 -7.51 -10.98 0.89
CA GLN A 244 -8.24 -12.24 0.74
C GLN A 244 -9.74 -12.02 0.73
N TRP A 245 -10.25 -11.08 1.52
CA TRP A 245 -11.67 -10.76 1.68
C TRP A 245 -11.94 -9.27 1.47
N PRO A 246 -11.95 -8.77 0.21
CA PRO A 246 -12.06 -7.34 -0.07
C PRO A 246 -13.30 -6.66 0.50
N GLN A 247 -14.39 -7.41 0.76
CA GLN A 247 -15.59 -6.89 1.43
C GLN A 247 -15.34 -6.41 2.87
N LEU A 248 -14.28 -6.90 3.54
CA LEU A 248 -13.87 -6.42 4.87
C LEU A 248 -13.49 -4.95 4.86
N ARG A 249 -13.00 -4.41 3.75
CA ARG A 249 -12.70 -2.98 3.60
C ARG A 249 -13.89 -2.07 3.90
N ARG A 250 -15.13 -2.59 3.82
CA ARG A 250 -16.37 -1.87 4.14
C ARG A 250 -16.97 -2.24 5.50
N ARG A 251 -16.58 -3.39 6.07
CA ARG A 251 -17.18 -3.93 7.30
C ARG A 251 -16.29 -3.81 8.51
N TRP A 252 -14.97 -3.86 8.32
CA TRP A 252 -14.01 -3.78 9.39
C TRP A 252 -13.96 -2.37 9.99
N ALA A 253 -14.26 -2.27 11.29
CA ALA A 253 -14.29 -1.00 12.01
C ALA A 253 -12.95 -0.60 12.64
N GLY A 254 -11.94 -1.48 12.61
CA GLY A 254 -10.57 -1.21 13.08
C GLY A 254 -9.66 -0.66 11.99
N TRP A 255 -8.37 -0.65 12.26
CA TRP A 255 -7.36 -0.18 11.32
C TRP A 255 -7.25 -1.04 10.07
N GLN A 256 -7.04 -0.42 8.95
CA GLN A 256 -6.86 -1.07 7.65
C GLN A 256 -5.50 -0.70 7.05
N VAL A 257 -4.66 -1.69 6.82
CA VAL A 257 -3.43 -1.53 6.04
C VAL A 257 -3.80 -1.61 4.55
N ARG A 258 -3.72 -0.48 3.86
CA ARG A 258 -4.10 -0.38 2.45
C ARG A 258 -2.85 -0.35 1.58
N ARG A 259 -2.79 -1.29 0.64
CA ARG A 259 -1.70 -1.36 -0.36
C ARG A 259 -2.27 -0.99 -1.73
N PRO A 260 -2.26 0.30 -2.11
CA PRO A 260 -2.98 0.77 -3.31
C PRO A 260 -2.67 -0.07 -4.54
N SER A 261 -1.38 -0.36 -4.80
CA SER A 261 -0.94 -1.15 -5.95
C SER A 261 -1.38 -2.63 -5.94
N GLN A 262 -1.98 -3.09 -4.84
CA GLN A 262 -2.49 -4.46 -4.67
C GLN A 262 -3.98 -4.51 -4.34
N ASP A 263 -4.64 -3.36 -4.20
CA ASP A 263 -6.02 -3.24 -3.74
C ASP A 263 -7.05 -3.13 -4.89
N GLY A 264 -6.59 -2.99 -6.13
CA GLY A 264 -7.42 -2.72 -7.29
C GLY A 264 -7.46 -1.23 -7.66
N ASP A 265 -8.49 -0.80 -8.38
CA ASP A 265 -8.66 0.60 -8.79
C ASP A 265 -8.44 1.57 -7.61
N PRO A 266 -7.48 2.52 -7.70
CA PRO A 266 -7.16 3.41 -6.58
C PRO A 266 -8.15 4.57 -6.41
N ARG A 267 -9.00 4.85 -7.38
CA ARG A 267 -9.94 5.98 -7.37
C ARG A 267 -10.92 5.94 -6.19
N PRO A 268 -11.51 4.78 -5.81
CA PRO A 268 -12.33 4.70 -4.60
C PRO A 268 -11.56 5.03 -3.31
N LEU A 269 -10.31 4.59 -3.18
CA LEU A 269 -9.48 4.91 -2.02
C LEU A 269 -9.10 6.38 -2.00
N LEU A 270 -8.74 6.96 -3.15
CA LEU A 270 -8.50 8.40 -3.31
C LEU A 270 -9.70 9.21 -2.80
N ALA A 271 -10.90 8.84 -3.23
CA ALA A 271 -12.14 9.49 -2.81
C ALA A 271 -12.44 9.29 -1.31
N GLN A 272 -12.15 8.13 -0.73
CA GLN A 272 -12.30 7.87 0.71
C GLN A 272 -11.37 8.78 1.52
N LEU A 273 -10.10 8.82 1.19
CA LEU A 273 -9.10 9.65 1.88
C LEU A 273 -9.38 11.14 1.70
N GLY A 274 -9.81 11.56 0.50
CA GLY A 274 -10.22 12.95 0.24
C GLY A 274 -11.45 13.40 1.07
N ARG A 275 -12.32 12.46 1.48
CA ARG A 275 -13.44 12.72 2.40
C ARG A 275 -13.08 12.54 3.88
N GLY A 276 -11.84 12.24 4.20
CA GLY A 276 -11.39 12.06 5.58
C GLY A 276 -11.84 10.73 6.21
N ALA A 277 -11.78 9.62 5.47
CA ALA A 277 -12.04 8.30 6.05
C ALA A 277 -11.01 7.98 7.15
N PRO A 278 -11.44 7.57 8.36
CA PRO A 278 -10.55 7.27 9.47
C PRO A 278 -9.93 5.87 9.37
N GLN A 279 -8.92 5.61 10.20
CA GLN A 279 -8.32 4.30 10.47
C GLN A 279 -7.80 3.59 9.21
N LEU A 280 -7.32 4.36 8.23
CA LEU A 280 -6.61 3.86 7.07
C LEU A 280 -5.11 4.15 7.22
N MET A 281 -4.26 3.18 6.94
CA MET A 281 -2.80 3.35 6.85
C MET A 281 -2.33 2.88 5.47
N VAL A 282 -1.67 3.76 4.73
CA VAL A 282 -1.16 3.45 3.40
C VAL A 282 0.21 2.77 3.48
N SER A 283 0.36 1.64 2.80
CA SER A 283 1.58 0.85 2.75
C SER A 283 2.03 0.61 1.31
N THR A 284 3.32 0.46 1.10
CA THR A 284 3.91 0.16 -0.21
C THR A 284 3.67 -1.29 -0.64
N GLY A 285 3.58 -1.51 -1.96
CA GLY A 285 3.78 -2.78 -2.63
C GLY A 285 5.15 -2.86 -3.32
N PHE A 286 6.09 -1.97 -2.97
CA PHE A 286 7.43 -1.84 -3.57
C PHE A 286 7.36 -1.49 -5.05
N GLU A 287 6.78 -0.36 -5.32
CA GLU A 287 6.52 0.18 -6.65
C GLU A 287 7.76 0.80 -7.29
N THR A 288 7.74 0.93 -8.62
CA THR A 288 8.60 1.86 -9.36
C THR A 288 8.17 3.31 -9.08
N GLY A 289 8.88 4.30 -9.63
CA GLY A 289 8.51 5.71 -9.50
C GLY A 289 7.07 6.01 -9.96
N ILE A 290 6.52 5.23 -10.91
CA ILE A 290 5.13 5.41 -11.39
C ILE A 290 4.11 5.03 -10.31
N GLY A 291 4.25 3.89 -9.66
CA GLY A 291 3.34 3.49 -8.59
C GLY A 291 3.62 4.23 -7.28
N ALA A 292 4.90 4.48 -6.98
CA ALA A 292 5.33 5.13 -5.73
C ALA A 292 4.75 6.53 -5.55
N ARG A 293 4.60 7.34 -6.63
CA ARG A 293 3.97 8.67 -6.54
C ARG A 293 2.50 8.59 -6.12
N TRP A 294 1.77 7.56 -6.55
CA TRP A 294 0.41 7.28 -6.11
C TRP A 294 0.37 6.92 -4.63
N THR A 295 1.22 5.99 -4.21
CA THR A 295 1.32 5.54 -2.82
C THR A 295 1.68 6.71 -1.90
N ALA A 296 2.64 7.56 -2.31
CA ALA A 296 3.02 8.78 -1.58
C ALA A 296 1.86 9.78 -1.47
N HIS A 297 1.14 10.03 -2.56
CA HIS A 297 0.00 10.94 -2.59
C HIS A 297 -1.13 10.49 -1.65
N LEU A 298 -1.50 9.21 -1.71
CA LEU A 298 -2.53 8.65 -0.82
C LEU A 298 -2.09 8.67 0.64
N ALA A 299 -0.81 8.40 0.93
CA ALA A 299 -0.25 8.51 2.28
C ALA A 299 -0.31 9.95 2.81
N ALA A 300 -0.05 10.94 1.96
CA ALA A 300 -0.17 12.35 2.33
C ALA A 300 -1.62 12.78 2.61
N LEU A 301 -2.59 12.27 1.85
CA LEU A 301 -4.01 12.50 2.11
C LEU A 301 -4.44 11.85 3.43
N GLN A 302 -4.01 10.62 3.69
CA GLN A 302 -4.27 9.92 4.95
C GLN A 302 -3.69 10.69 6.15
N TRP A 303 -2.46 11.20 6.02
CA TRP A 303 -1.81 12.01 7.06
C TRP A 303 -2.57 13.30 7.40
N ARG A 304 -3.26 13.88 6.42
CA ARG A 304 -4.12 15.07 6.60
C ARG A 304 -5.53 14.74 7.10
N GLY A 305 -5.86 13.46 7.19
CA GLY A 305 -7.16 12.96 7.62
C GLY A 305 -7.35 13.00 9.15
N PRO A 306 -8.48 12.47 9.64
CA PRO A 306 -8.84 12.54 11.06
C PRO A 306 -8.01 11.62 11.96
N THR A 307 -7.34 10.61 11.41
CA THR A 307 -6.50 9.66 12.14
C THR A 307 -5.11 9.59 11.51
N PRO A 308 -4.28 10.64 11.62
CA PRO A 308 -2.95 10.69 11.02
C PRO A 308 -2.01 9.66 11.68
N VAL A 309 -1.40 8.80 10.88
CA VAL A 309 -0.38 7.84 11.31
C VAL A 309 0.73 7.73 10.27
N ALA A 310 1.94 7.39 10.70
CA ALA A 310 3.06 7.20 9.78
C ALA A 310 2.73 6.08 8.76
N PRO A 311 2.91 6.32 7.45
CA PRO A 311 2.67 5.29 6.44
C PRO A 311 3.72 4.18 6.48
N GLY A 312 3.43 3.04 5.84
CA GLY A 312 4.33 1.91 5.71
C GLY A 312 5.06 1.90 4.37
N LEU A 313 5.86 2.92 4.06
CA LEU A 313 6.46 3.06 2.72
C LEU A 313 7.84 2.40 2.58
N ALA A 314 8.46 1.99 3.69
CA ALA A 314 9.73 1.27 3.72
C ALA A 314 10.81 1.88 2.79
N PRO A 315 11.20 3.16 2.95
CA PRO A 315 12.09 3.86 2.01
C PRO A 315 13.46 3.15 1.85
N ASP A 316 13.98 2.50 2.88
CA ASP A 316 15.25 1.74 2.85
C ASP A 316 15.18 0.47 1.97
N TRP A 317 13.99 0.13 1.46
CA TRP A 317 13.76 -1.01 0.58
C TRP A 317 13.57 -0.60 -0.88
N SER A 318 13.56 0.70 -1.18
CA SER A 318 13.48 1.21 -2.55
C SER A 318 14.87 1.16 -3.17
N PRO A 319 15.07 0.46 -4.30
CA PRO A 319 16.32 0.51 -5.02
C PRO A 319 16.57 1.91 -5.58
N SER A 320 17.80 2.18 -5.97
CA SER A 320 18.16 3.37 -6.75
C SER A 320 18.12 3.06 -8.25
N GLY A 321 18.02 4.10 -9.06
CA GLY A 321 18.11 3.99 -10.52
C GLY A 321 16.90 4.58 -11.25
N PRO A 322 16.92 4.58 -12.58
CA PRO A 322 15.92 5.32 -13.38
C PRO A 322 14.49 4.75 -13.29
N LEU A 323 14.31 3.48 -12.91
CA LEU A 323 12.98 2.92 -12.62
C LEU A 323 12.32 3.55 -11.39
N PHE A 324 13.07 4.25 -10.55
CA PHE A 324 12.58 4.88 -9.31
C PHE A 324 12.59 6.40 -9.38
N ASP A 325 12.79 6.96 -10.58
CA ASP A 325 12.70 8.40 -10.82
C ASP A 325 11.24 8.88 -10.60
N PRO A 326 11.00 10.06 -10.01
CA PRO A 326 9.65 10.62 -9.89
C PRO A 326 9.01 11.01 -11.24
N ASP A 327 9.83 11.19 -12.29
CA ASP A 327 9.37 11.47 -13.65
C ASP A 327 8.95 10.19 -14.37
N PRO A 328 7.65 10.01 -14.69
CA PRO A 328 7.15 8.79 -15.33
C PRO A 328 7.71 8.54 -16.73
N GLU A 329 8.11 9.58 -17.47
CA GLU A 329 8.74 9.42 -18.78
C GLU A 329 10.13 8.77 -18.64
N ARG A 330 10.90 9.14 -17.61
CA ARG A 330 12.18 8.50 -17.30
C ARG A 330 12.03 7.06 -16.86
N VAL A 331 11.03 6.78 -16.01
CA VAL A 331 10.72 5.41 -15.60
C VAL A 331 10.32 4.57 -16.80
N TRP A 332 9.47 5.11 -17.66
CA TRP A 332 9.05 4.45 -18.90
C TRP A 332 10.21 4.17 -19.84
N ALA A 333 11.11 5.14 -20.02
CA ALA A 333 12.29 4.98 -20.87
C ALA A 333 13.29 3.95 -20.33
N ALA A 334 13.30 3.72 -19.01
CA ALA A 334 14.17 2.74 -18.36
C ALA A 334 13.62 1.31 -18.38
N ALA A 335 12.33 1.13 -18.66
CA ALA A 335 11.74 -0.20 -18.80
C ALA A 335 12.09 -0.79 -20.18
N ALA A 336 12.56 -2.04 -20.18
CA ALA A 336 13.04 -2.73 -21.38
C ALA A 336 11.88 -3.31 -22.22
#